data_e6d69ed268e5b8b0903728c552381fe1
#
_entry.id   e6d69ed268e5b8b0903728c552381fe1
#
_cell.length_a   1.000
_cell.length_b   1.000
_cell.length_c   1.000
_cell.angle_alpha   90.00
_cell.angle_beta   90.00
_cell.angle_gamma   90.00
#
_symmetry.space_group_name_H-M   'P 1'
#
loop_
_entity.id
_entity.type
_entity.pdbx_description
1 polymer ?
#
loop_
_entity_poly.entity_id
_entity_poly.type
_entity_poly.pdbx_seq_one_letter_code
_entity_poly.pdbx_strand_id
1 'polypeptide(L)'
;YERPSWTGLSYPTDAYFPTWVIPEDHPATTAMVEAYRGMYGEPKVDKWTFSTNGVSIMGRYGIPCIGFGPGKEAQAHAPNEKTWKEDLVRCAAVYAALPTMYCK
;
A
#
# COMPACT_ATOMS: atom_id res chain seq x y z
N TYR A 1 11.76 -19.25 9.64
CA TYR A 1 12.98 -18.84 10.32
C TYR A 1 12.79 -18.82 11.84
N GLU A 2 13.90 -18.89 12.54
CA GLU A 2 13.94 -18.79 13.98
C GLU A 2 14.90 -17.67 14.38
N ARG A 3 14.43 -16.77 15.24
CA ARG A 3 15.29 -15.72 15.82
C ARG A 3 15.04 -15.68 17.32
N PRO A 4 16.09 -15.83 18.13
CA PRO A 4 15.93 -15.72 19.57
C PRO A 4 15.58 -14.28 19.96
N SER A 5 14.64 -14.16 20.90
CA SER A 5 14.32 -12.87 21.50
C SER A 5 15.41 -12.47 22.49
N TRP A 6 15.30 -11.28 23.07
CA TRP A 6 16.25 -10.84 24.09
C TRP A 6 16.25 -11.75 25.33
N THR A 7 15.16 -12.51 25.55
CA THR A 7 15.08 -13.47 26.64
C THR A 7 15.68 -14.83 26.30
N GLY A 8 16.13 -15.01 25.06
CA GLY A 8 16.63 -16.29 24.55
C GLY A 8 15.58 -17.23 24.02
N LEU A 9 14.30 -16.87 24.09
CA LEU A 9 13.23 -17.65 23.49
C LEU A 9 13.22 -17.49 21.98
N SER A 10 12.96 -18.61 21.29
CA SER A 10 12.90 -18.63 19.83
C SER A 10 11.60 -19.27 19.38
N TYR A 11 10.90 -18.60 18.46
CA TYR A 11 9.66 -19.08 17.89
C TYR A 11 9.87 -19.32 16.39
N PRO A 12 9.71 -20.58 15.91
CA PRO A 12 9.75 -20.84 14.48
C PRO A 12 8.68 -20.02 13.77
N THR A 13 9.07 -19.34 12.71
CA THR A 13 8.17 -18.52 11.93
C THR A 13 8.36 -18.84 10.45
N ASP A 14 7.25 -19.04 9.74
CA ASP A 14 7.29 -19.22 8.30
C ASP A 14 7.69 -17.88 7.64
N ALA A 15 8.78 -17.90 6.90
CA ALA A 15 9.30 -16.74 6.21
C ALA A 15 8.77 -16.60 4.78
N TYR A 16 7.63 -17.20 4.48
CA TYR A 16 7.00 -17.12 3.17
C TYR A 16 6.18 -15.85 3.04
N PHE A 17 6.58 -14.99 2.09
CA PHE A 17 5.90 -13.73 1.80
C PHE A 17 5.53 -13.70 0.32
N PRO A 18 4.32 -14.18 -0.05
CA PRO A 18 3.93 -14.23 -1.46
C PRO A 18 3.85 -12.83 -2.05
N THR A 19 4.41 -12.68 -3.23
CA THR A 19 4.26 -11.44 -3.98
C THR A 19 2.86 -11.34 -4.54
N TRP A 20 2.44 -10.13 -4.86
CA TRP A 20 1.13 -9.90 -5.45
C TRP A 20 1.18 -8.70 -6.40
N VAL A 21 0.40 -8.80 -7.45
CA VAL A 21 0.24 -7.73 -8.45
C VAL A 21 -1.23 -7.67 -8.81
N ILE A 22 -1.79 -6.47 -8.81
CA ILE A 22 -3.14 -6.24 -9.27
C ILE A 22 -3.09 -5.62 -10.67
N PRO A 23 -3.93 -6.07 -11.63
CA PRO A 23 -3.95 -5.47 -12.97
C PRO A 23 -4.30 -3.99 -12.92
N GLU A 24 -3.71 -3.20 -13.80
CA GLU A 24 -4.01 -1.77 -13.89
C GLU A 24 -5.46 -1.49 -14.26
N ASP A 25 -6.10 -2.40 -14.98
CA ASP A 25 -7.50 -2.28 -15.39
C ASP A 25 -8.50 -2.83 -14.37
N HIS A 26 -8.03 -3.34 -13.24
CA HIS A 26 -8.92 -3.82 -12.18
C HIS A 26 -9.78 -2.65 -11.65
N PRO A 27 -11.07 -2.89 -11.33
CA PRO A 27 -11.94 -1.82 -10.84
C PRO A 27 -11.39 -1.03 -9.67
N ALA A 28 -10.69 -1.67 -8.74
CA ALA A 28 -10.08 -0.99 -7.61
C ALA A 28 -8.99 -0.01 -8.05
N THR A 29 -8.12 -0.43 -8.97
CA THR A 29 -7.07 0.43 -9.51
C THR A 29 -7.67 1.57 -10.32
N THR A 30 -8.63 1.27 -11.18
CA THR A 30 -9.32 2.27 -11.99
C THR A 30 -10.00 3.32 -11.13
N ALA A 31 -10.68 2.91 -10.06
CA ALA A 31 -11.35 3.84 -9.15
C ALA A 31 -10.35 4.80 -8.49
N MET A 32 -9.22 4.28 -8.04
CA MET A 32 -8.18 5.11 -7.42
C MET A 32 -7.58 6.10 -8.43
N VAL A 33 -7.29 5.63 -9.64
CA VAL A 33 -6.73 6.47 -10.71
C VAL A 33 -7.71 7.58 -11.05
N GLU A 34 -9.00 7.29 -11.19
CA GLU A 34 -10.01 8.30 -11.50
C GLU A 34 -10.18 9.31 -10.37
N ALA A 35 -10.18 8.85 -9.12
CA ALA A 35 -10.28 9.74 -7.97
C ALA A 35 -9.11 10.72 -7.93
N TYR A 36 -7.90 10.23 -8.16
CA TYR A 36 -6.72 11.08 -8.17
C TYR A 36 -6.70 12.02 -9.36
N ARG A 37 -7.03 11.51 -10.55
CA ARG A 37 -7.03 12.29 -11.79
C ARG A 37 -8.01 13.46 -11.72
N GLY A 38 -9.15 13.26 -11.09
CA GLY A 38 -10.15 14.31 -10.93
C GLY A 38 -9.71 15.46 -10.03
N MET A 39 -8.71 15.24 -9.18
CA MET A 39 -8.25 16.24 -8.22
C MET A 39 -6.87 16.81 -8.55
N TYR A 40 -5.93 15.98 -8.96
CA TYR A 40 -4.52 16.35 -9.02
C TYR A 40 -3.84 16.04 -10.36
N GLY A 41 -4.56 15.55 -11.35
CA GLY A 41 -4.00 15.19 -12.66
C GLY A 41 -3.62 13.73 -12.77
N GLU A 42 -2.76 13.39 -13.73
CA GLU A 42 -2.42 11.99 -13.99
C GLU A 42 -1.58 11.38 -12.88
N PRO A 43 -2.04 10.28 -12.27
CA PRO A 43 -1.23 9.56 -11.31
C PRO A 43 -0.22 8.66 -12.00
N LYS A 44 0.86 8.35 -11.28
CA LYS A 44 1.80 7.33 -11.71
C LYS A 44 1.44 6.01 -11.01
N VAL A 45 1.15 4.98 -11.79
CA VAL A 45 0.93 3.64 -11.28
C VAL A 45 2.26 2.90 -11.28
N ASP A 46 2.66 2.42 -10.13
CA ASP A 46 3.97 1.80 -9.95
C ASP A 46 3.86 0.66 -8.92
N LYS A 47 5.00 0.16 -8.52
CA LYS A 47 5.10 -0.95 -7.55
C LYS A 47 5.92 -0.52 -6.34
N TRP A 48 5.68 -1.18 -5.23
CA TRP A 48 6.51 -1.03 -4.04
C TRP A 48 7.54 -2.14 -3.96
N THR A 49 8.67 -1.81 -3.38
CA THR A 49 9.79 -2.75 -3.21
C THR A 49 9.86 -3.33 -1.81
N PHE A 50 8.88 -3.06 -0.96
CA PHE A 50 8.83 -3.54 0.40
C PHE A 50 7.52 -4.29 0.68
N SER A 51 7.50 -5.02 1.80
CA SER A 51 6.31 -5.79 2.21
C SER A 51 5.33 -4.94 3.00
N THR A 52 4.06 -5.27 2.83
CA THR A 52 2.97 -4.71 3.61
C THR A 52 1.98 -5.82 3.95
N ASN A 53 0.91 -5.50 4.66
CA ASN A 53 -0.18 -6.45 4.93
C ASN A 53 -0.87 -6.94 3.66
N GLY A 54 -0.61 -6.31 2.51
CA GLY A 54 -1.06 -6.80 1.21
C GLY A 54 -0.58 -8.22 0.90
N VAL A 55 0.53 -8.63 1.50
CA VAL A 55 1.03 -10.02 1.43
C VAL A 55 -0.04 -11.00 1.88
N SER A 56 -0.71 -10.73 2.99
CA SER A 56 -1.79 -11.58 3.49
C SER A 56 -3.09 -11.34 2.74
N ILE A 57 -3.43 -10.09 2.48
CA ILE A 57 -4.72 -9.73 1.89
C ILE A 57 -4.83 -10.28 0.46
N MET A 58 -3.92 -9.92 -0.41
CA MET A 58 -3.97 -10.34 -1.80
C MET A 58 -3.05 -11.52 -2.09
N GLY A 59 -1.84 -11.51 -1.52
CA GLY A 59 -0.88 -12.58 -1.79
C GLY A 59 -1.34 -13.94 -1.34
N ARG A 60 -1.95 -14.05 -0.16
CA ARG A 60 -2.44 -15.33 0.38
C ARG A 60 -3.91 -15.60 0.08
N TYR A 61 -4.76 -14.59 0.18
CA TYR A 61 -6.20 -14.78 0.12
C TYR A 61 -6.85 -14.27 -1.16
N GLY A 62 -6.07 -13.64 -2.05
CA GLY A 62 -6.58 -13.19 -3.33
C GLY A 62 -7.57 -12.03 -3.27
N ILE A 63 -7.67 -11.35 -2.14
CA ILE A 63 -8.54 -10.18 -1.99
C ILE A 63 -7.87 -9.00 -2.69
N PRO A 64 -8.55 -8.33 -3.64
CA PRO A 64 -7.95 -7.20 -4.35
C PRO A 64 -7.43 -6.14 -3.40
N CYS A 65 -6.19 -5.72 -3.60
CA CYS A 65 -5.53 -4.77 -2.73
C CYS A 65 -4.70 -3.82 -3.59
N ILE A 66 -4.80 -2.52 -3.30
CA ILE A 66 -3.99 -1.50 -3.96
C ILE A 66 -3.29 -0.68 -2.89
N GLY A 67 -2.17 -0.08 -3.27
CA GLY A 67 -1.40 0.75 -2.36
C GLY A 67 -1.54 2.22 -2.71
N PHE A 68 -1.80 3.03 -1.71
CA PHE A 68 -1.86 4.48 -1.84
C PHE A 68 -1.70 5.11 -0.47
N GLY A 69 -0.93 6.17 -0.38
CA GLY A 69 -0.75 6.87 0.88
C GLY A 69 0.17 8.06 0.77
N PRO A 70 0.25 8.85 1.83
CA PRO A 70 1.13 10.01 1.86
C PRO A 70 2.60 9.59 2.03
N GLY A 71 3.49 10.51 1.67
CA GLY A 71 4.91 10.32 1.87
C GLY A 71 5.62 9.82 0.62
N LYS A 72 6.90 9.55 0.79
CA LYS A 72 7.75 9.03 -0.29
C LYS A 72 8.30 7.67 0.11
N GLU A 73 8.33 6.74 -0.84
CA GLU A 73 8.84 5.39 -0.61
C GLU A 73 10.27 5.41 -0.02
N ALA A 74 11.11 6.34 -0.47
CA ALA A 74 12.47 6.46 0.03
C ALA A 74 12.56 6.73 1.54
N GLN A 75 11.49 7.23 2.16
CA GLN A 75 11.42 7.47 3.60
C GLN A 75 10.92 6.24 4.38
N ALA A 76 10.35 5.26 3.70
CA ALA A 76 9.79 4.09 4.36
C ALA A 76 10.91 3.30 5.06
N HIS A 77 10.69 2.99 6.34
CA HIS A 77 11.66 2.28 7.18
C HIS A 77 13.04 2.96 7.28
N ALA A 78 13.11 4.25 6.96
CA ALA A 78 14.36 5.01 7.02
C ALA A 78 14.55 5.67 8.39
N PRO A 79 15.79 5.93 8.80
CA PRO A 79 16.03 6.74 9.99
C PRO A 79 15.42 8.13 9.81
N ASN A 80 14.78 8.65 10.87
CA ASN A 80 14.10 9.94 10.84
C ASN A 80 13.06 10.04 9.73
N GLU A 81 12.31 8.94 9.52
CA GLU A 81 11.23 8.89 8.55
C GLU A 81 10.25 10.04 8.74
N LYS A 82 9.85 10.66 7.65
CA LYS A 82 8.95 11.81 7.69
C LYS A 82 8.00 11.80 6.49
N THR A 83 6.86 12.48 6.68
CA THR A 83 5.84 12.66 5.64
C THR A 83 5.46 14.13 5.58
N TRP A 84 5.26 14.65 4.39
CA TRP A 84 4.89 16.05 4.18
C TRP A 84 3.42 16.24 4.52
N LYS A 85 3.11 17.32 5.28
CA LYS A 85 1.73 17.60 5.71
C LYS A 85 0.77 17.80 4.54
N GLU A 86 1.22 18.44 3.47
CA GLU A 86 0.38 18.62 2.29
C GLU A 86 0.00 17.30 1.64
N ASP A 87 0.86 16.29 1.69
CA ASP A 87 0.55 14.97 1.17
C ASP A 87 -0.54 14.29 1.99
N LEU A 88 -0.56 14.51 3.31
CA LEU A 88 -1.63 14.00 4.17
C LEU A 88 -2.99 14.55 3.75
N VAL A 89 -3.07 15.84 3.50
CA VAL A 89 -4.31 16.49 3.07
C VAL A 89 -4.75 15.97 1.69
N ARG A 90 -3.83 15.88 0.76
CA ARG A 90 -4.12 15.39 -0.60
C ARG A 90 -4.62 13.94 -0.59
N CYS A 91 -3.95 13.08 0.18
CA CYS A 91 -4.35 11.68 0.28
C CYS A 91 -5.71 11.53 0.97
N ALA A 92 -5.99 12.32 1.99
CA ALA A 92 -7.30 12.31 2.65
C ALA A 92 -8.42 12.65 1.66
N ALA A 93 -8.20 13.63 0.79
CA ALA A 93 -9.17 14.02 -0.23
C ALA A 93 -9.41 12.89 -1.23
N VAL A 94 -8.35 12.22 -1.68
CA VAL A 94 -8.46 11.08 -2.60
C VAL A 94 -9.19 9.91 -1.94
N TYR A 95 -8.87 9.60 -0.69
CA TYR A 95 -9.58 8.55 0.05
C TYR A 95 -11.07 8.86 0.21
N ALA A 96 -11.42 10.12 0.40
CA ALA A 96 -12.82 10.52 0.51
C ALA A 96 -13.59 10.31 -0.80
N ALA A 97 -12.93 10.49 -1.94
CA ALA A 97 -13.55 10.33 -3.26
C ALA A 97 -13.58 8.87 -3.73
N LEU A 98 -12.67 8.03 -3.25
CA LEU A 98 -12.50 6.67 -3.74
C LEU A 98 -13.75 5.81 -3.65
N PRO A 99 -14.50 5.75 -2.54
CA PRO A 99 -15.70 4.92 -2.48
C PRO A 99 -16.74 5.28 -3.54
N THR A 100 -16.91 6.57 -3.81
CA THR A 100 -17.84 7.04 -4.84
C THR A 100 -17.42 6.54 -6.22
N MET A 101 -16.14 6.59 -6.53
CA MET A 101 -15.62 6.13 -7.82
C MET A 101 -15.70 4.61 -7.95
N TYR A 102 -15.46 3.88 -6.87
CA TYR A 102 -15.48 2.42 -6.90
C TYR A 102 -16.90 1.86 -7.00
N CYS A 103 -17.85 2.48 -6.32
CA CYS A 103 -19.24 2.05 -6.29
C CYS A 103 -20.10 2.61 -7.43
N LYS A 104 -19.49 3.29 -8.36
CA LYS A 104 -20.17 3.97 -9.44
C LYS A 104 -20.77 3.03 -10.49
#